data_5f2852ed0d0279c653a71b8ab1b66502
#
_entry.id   5f2852ed0d0279c653a71b8ab1b66502
#
_cell.length_a   1.000
_cell.length_b   1.000
_cell.length_c   1.000
_cell.angle_alpha   90.00
_cell.angle_beta   90.00
_cell.angle_gamma   90.00
#
_symmetry.space_group_name_H-M   'P 1'
#
loop_
_entity.id
_entity.type
_entity.pdbx_description
1 polymer ?
#
loop_
_entity_poly.entity_id
_entity_poly.type
_entity_poly.pdbx_seq_one_letter_code
_entity_poly.pdbx_strand_id
1 'polypeptide(L)'
;METTDQNRSRPALGIDIAKKTFDAALLQGAKLSVGHFDNDAKGFVKLSRWVDDHGADQFHACMESTGVYWEPLAIHLHQAQQRVSVVNPLRIHGFARTELARNKTDREDAARIARFCHLHTPYPWQPLPAERRKLRDLTRHLHAVKKAKRQHANRLEGTPPERYGQELCMGVRRLPRLA
;
A
#
# COMPACT_ATOMS: atom_id res chain seq x y z
N MET A 1 11.61 -20.24 22.70
CA MET A 1 12.52 -20.19 21.56
C MET A 1 11.96 -20.99 20.35
N GLU A 2 10.64 -21.28 20.34
CA GLU A 2 9.96 -22.14 19.31
C GLU A 2 9.26 -21.37 18.20
N THR A 3 9.26 -20.03 18.21
CA THR A 3 8.44 -19.22 17.31
C THR A 3 9.07 -18.91 15.94
N THR A 4 10.37 -19.15 15.77
CA THR A 4 11.10 -18.75 14.55
C THR A 4 10.97 -19.77 13.40
N ASP A 5 10.87 -21.04 13.73
CA ASP A 5 10.88 -22.14 12.72
C ASP A 5 9.49 -22.37 12.11
N GLN A 6 8.41 -22.27 12.91
CA GLN A 6 7.03 -22.36 12.42
C GLN A 6 6.67 -21.21 11.47
N ASN A 7 7.38 -20.12 11.54
CA ASN A 7 7.12 -18.92 10.75
C ASN A 7 7.72 -18.99 9.34
N ARG A 8 8.75 -19.83 9.13
CA ARG A 8 9.37 -20.11 7.83
C ARG A 8 8.62 -21.17 7.02
N SER A 9 7.80 -22.00 7.67
CA SER A 9 7.02 -23.04 6.99
C SER A 9 5.70 -22.55 6.40
N ARG A 10 5.24 -21.34 6.76
CA ARG A 10 3.98 -20.78 6.26
C ARG A 10 4.13 -20.28 4.82
N PRO A 11 3.13 -20.55 3.96
CA PRO A 11 3.05 -19.91 2.66
C PRO A 11 3.17 -18.39 2.75
N ALA A 12 3.90 -17.76 1.83
CA ALA A 12 4.03 -16.31 1.76
C ALA A 12 3.18 -15.75 0.62
N LEU A 13 2.30 -14.80 0.92
CA LEU A 13 1.47 -14.11 -0.04
C LEU A 13 2.01 -12.70 -0.24
N GLY A 14 2.66 -12.43 -1.37
CA GLY A 14 3.07 -11.09 -1.77
C GLY A 14 1.95 -10.40 -2.54
N ILE A 15 1.69 -9.14 -2.24
CA ILE A 15 0.60 -8.39 -2.85
C ILE A 15 1.13 -7.04 -3.32
N ASP A 16 1.00 -6.77 -4.62
CA ASP A 16 1.23 -5.47 -5.23
C ASP A 16 -0.10 -4.78 -5.50
N ILE A 17 -0.31 -3.59 -4.92
CA ILE A 17 -1.62 -2.94 -4.87
C ILE A 17 -1.64 -1.65 -5.66
N ALA A 18 -2.59 -1.58 -6.60
CA ALA A 18 -3.00 -0.37 -7.29
C ALA A 18 -4.38 0.13 -6.79
N LYS A 19 -4.82 1.26 -7.31
CA LYS A 19 -6.11 1.88 -6.91
C LYS A 19 -7.32 1.00 -7.19
N LYS A 20 -7.34 0.32 -8.36
CA LYS A 20 -8.52 -0.43 -8.82
C LYS A 20 -8.35 -1.94 -8.73
N THR A 21 -7.11 -2.41 -8.78
CA THR A 21 -6.77 -3.83 -8.84
C THR A 21 -5.52 -4.10 -7.99
N PHE A 22 -5.26 -5.37 -7.75
CA PHE A 22 -4.00 -5.82 -7.18
C PHE A 22 -3.59 -7.18 -7.76
N ASP A 23 -2.29 -7.40 -7.80
CA ASP A 23 -1.69 -8.68 -8.13
C ASP A 23 -1.23 -9.38 -6.86
N ALA A 24 -1.49 -10.67 -6.77
CA ALA A 24 -1.13 -11.50 -5.64
C ALA A 24 -0.28 -12.70 -6.10
N ALA A 25 0.79 -12.99 -5.38
CA ALA A 25 1.66 -14.11 -5.63
C ALA A 25 1.78 -14.96 -4.35
N LEU A 26 1.34 -16.21 -4.41
CA LEU A 26 1.41 -17.18 -3.34
C LEU A 26 2.63 -18.07 -3.53
N LEU A 27 3.56 -18.01 -2.61
CA LEU A 27 4.78 -18.83 -2.57
C LEU A 27 4.63 -19.94 -1.53
N GLN A 28 4.65 -21.21 -2.00
CA GLN A 28 4.56 -22.41 -1.18
C GLN A 28 5.78 -23.31 -1.49
N GLY A 29 6.80 -23.24 -0.67
CA GLY A 29 8.08 -23.87 -0.97
C GLY A 29 8.67 -23.32 -2.27
N ALA A 30 8.83 -24.17 -3.29
CA ALA A 30 9.31 -23.77 -4.61
C ALA A 30 8.18 -23.38 -5.59
N LYS A 31 6.92 -23.64 -5.24
CA LYS A 31 5.76 -23.35 -6.11
C LYS A 31 5.33 -21.90 -5.94
N LEU A 32 5.22 -21.20 -7.06
CA LEU A 32 4.68 -19.83 -7.12
C LEU A 32 3.41 -19.83 -7.97
N SER A 33 2.30 -19.36 -7.39
CA SER A 33 1.02 -19.15 -8.08
C SER A 33 0.72 -17.66 -8.10
N VAL A 34 0.19 -17.13 -9.21
CA VAL A 34 -0.10 -15.71 -9.35
C VAL A 34 -1.56 -15.50 -9.73
N GLY A 35 -2.20 -14.52 -9.12
CA GLY A 35 -3.59 -14.12 -9.40
C GLY A 35 -3.73 -12.60 -9.51
N HIS A 36 -4.78 -12.16 -10.23
CA HIS A 36 -5.13 -10.74 -10.40
C HIS A 36 -6.56 -10.52 -9.92
N PHE A 37 -6.79 -9.46 -9.12
CA PHE A 37 -8.05 -9.23 -8.43
C PHE A 37 -8.42 -7.76 -8.42
N ASP A 38 -9.72 -7.47 -8.31
CA ASP A 38 -10.21 -6.12 -8.08
C ASP A 38 -9.93 -5.67 -6.64
N ASN A 39 -9.56 -4.40 -6.46
CA ASN A 39 -9.31 -3.85 -5.14
C ASN A 39 -10.60 -3.36 -4.47
N ASP A 40 -11.52 -4.29 -4.24
CA ASP A 40 -12.82 -4.10 -3.60
C ASP A 40 -13.20 -5.33 -2.75
N ALA A 41 -14.32 -5.23 -2.03
CA ALA A 41 -14.80 -6.30 -1.16
C ALA A 41 -15.03 -7.64 -1.90
N LYS A 42 -15.45 -7.59 -3.17
CA LYS A 42 -15.65 -8.80 -3.98
C LYS A 42 -14.32 -9.44 -4.37
N GLY A 43 -13.35 -8.61 -4.75
CA GLY A 43 -11.98 -9.06 -5.05
C GLY A 43 -11.28 -9.67 -3.84
N PHE A 44 -11.52 -9.13 -2.63
CA PHE A 44 -10.96 -9.69 -1.39
C PHE A 44 -11.51 -11.09 -1.10
N VAL A 45 -12.81 -11.30 -1.30
CA VAL A 45 -13.42 -12.63 -1.18
C VAL A 45 -12.90 -13.60 -2.24
N LYS A 46 -12.69 -13.13 -3.47
CA LYS A 46 -12.09 -13.94 -4.54
C LYS A 46 -10.65 -14.34 -4.19
N LEU A 47 -9.87 -13.41 -3.63
CA LEU A 47 -8.51 -13.70 -3.16
C LEU A 47 -8.54 -14.79 -2.07
N SER A 48 -9.39 -14.67 -1.06
CA SER A 48 -9.49 -15.67 0.01
C SER A 48 -9.80 -17.06 -0.55
N ARG A 49 -10.81 -17.18 -1.42
CA ARG A 49 -11.12 -18.46 -2.09
C ARG A 49 -9.96 -18.98 -2.92
N TRP A 50 -9.31 -18.12 -3.67
CA TRP A 50 -8.17 -18.50 -4.51
C TRP A 50 -7.00 -19.05 -3.67
N VAL A 51 -6.75 -18.47 -2.49
CA VAL A 51 -5.72 -18.98 -1.56
C VAL A 51 -6.15 -20.33 -0.97
N ASP A 52 -7.42 -20.47 -0.57
CA ASP A 52 -7.99 -21.73 -0.05
C ASP A 52 -7.92 -22.83 -1.11
N ASP A 53 -8.25 -22.55 -2.38
CA ASP A 53 -8.15 -23.49 -3.51
C ASP A 53 -6.70 -23.98 -3.76
N HIS A 54 -5.71 -23.19 -3.31
CA HIS A 54 -4.29 -23.58 -3.34
C HIS A 54 -3.84 -24.30 -2.06
N GLY A 55 -4.76 -24.58 -1.12
CA GLY A 55 -4.47 -25.31 0.12
C GLY A 55 -3.63 -24.53 1.12
N ALA A 56 -3.80 -23.20 1.17
CA ALA A 56 -3.06 -22.32 2.07
C ALA A 56 -3.95 -21.64 3.11
N ASP A 57 -4.56 -22.43 4.01
CA ASP A 57 -5.47 -21.94 5.06
C ASP A 57 -4.83 -20.91 5.98
N GLN A 58 -3.52 -21.01 6.22
CA GLN A 58 -2.73 -20.09 7.01
C GLN A 58 -1.53 -19.60 6.22
N PHE A 59 -1.42 -18.31 6.01
CA PHE A 59 -0.35 -17.70 5.26
C PHE A 59 0.14 -16.40 5.90
N HIS A 60 1.29 -15.92 5.42
CA HIS A 60 1.81 -14.61 5.78
C HIS A 60 1.68 -13.68 4.58
N ALA A 61 0.73 -12.74 4.63
CA ALA A 61 0.58 -11.72 3.61
C ALA A 61 1.56 -10.56 3.83
N CYS A 62 2.19 -10.12 2.75
CA CYS A 62 3.06 -8.94 2.74
C CYS A 62 2.67 -8.01 1.61
N MET A 63 2.62 -6.71 1.89
CA MET A 63 2.30 -5.67 0.91
C MET A 63 3.10 -4.40 1.17
N GLU A 64 3.26 -3.57 0.15
CA GLU A 64 3.93 -2.29 0.29
C GLU A 64 3.00 -1.21 0.83
N SER A 65 3.53 -0.32 1.68
CA SER A 65 2.81 0.84 2.22
C SER A 65 2.70 2.01 1.24
N THR A 66 2.45 1.72 -0.04
CA THR A 66 2.32 2.75 -1.07
C THR A 66 0.91 3.35 -1.07
N GLY A 67 0.80 4.64 -0.76
CA GLY A 67 -0.49 5.32 -0.69
C GLY A 67 -1.41 4.81 0.43
N VAL A 68 -2.71 4.71 0.14
CA VAL A 68 -3.76 4.30 1.09
C VAL A 68 -4.54 3.06 0.65
N TYR A 69 -4.30 2.59 -0.57
CA TYR A 69 -5.11 1.57 -1.22
C TYR A 69 -4.93 0.15 -0.65
N TRP A 70 -3.85 -0.08 0.10
CA TRP A 70 -3.54 -1.35 0.75
C TRP A 70 -4.35 -1.60 2.03
N GLU A 71 -4.80 -0.53 2.70
CA GLU A 71 -5.36 -0.63 4.06
C GLU A 71 -6.66 -1.46 4.12
N PRO A 72 -7.64 -1.33 3.20
CA PRO A 72 -8.85 -2.16 3.22
C PRO A 72 -8.57 -3.65 3.12
N LEU A 73 -7.65 -4.05 2.22
CA LEU A 73 -7.26 -5.46 2.09
C LEU A 73 -6.49 -5.97 3.31
N ALA A 74 -5.58 -5.16 3.85
CA ALA A 74 -4.85 -5.51 5.07
C ALA A 74 -5.79 -5.74 6.26
N ILE A 75 -6.84 -4.91 6.41
CA ILE A 75 -7.88 -5.07 7.44
C ILE A 75 -8.66 -6.36 7.19
N HIS A 76 -9.09 -6.63 5.96
CA HIS A 76 -9.82 -7.84 5.60
C HIS A 76 -9.04 -9.10 5.97
N LEU A 77 -7.78 -9.19 5.57
CA LEU A 77 -6.91 -10.32 5.87
C LEU A 77 -6.61 -10.45 7.38
N HIS A 78 -6.44 -9.33 8.08
CA HIS A 78 -6.24 -9.32 9.53
C HIS A 78 -7.49 -9.82 10.27
N GLN A 79 -8.70 -9.42 9.83
CA GLN A 79 -9.97 -9.91 10.37
C GLN A 79 -10.17 -11.42 10.11
N ALA A 80 -9.66 -11.92 8.97
CA ALA A 80 -9.59 -13.35 8.68
C ALA A 80 -8.48 -14.09 9.44
N GLN A 81 -7.89 -13.46 10.49
CA GLN A 81 -6.85 -14.04 11.34
C GLN A 81 -5.58 -14.44 10.57
N GLN A 82 -5.35 -13.84 9.41
CA GLN A 82 -4.10 -14.04 8.68
C GLN A 82 -3.00 -13.13 9.23
N ARG A 83 -1.76 -13.59 9.15
CA ARG A 83 -0.61 -12.74 9.46
C ARG A 83 -0.40 -11.76 8.31
N VAL A 84 -0.45 -10.47 8.59
CA VAL A 84 -0.27 -9.40 7.60
C VAL A 84 0.92 -8.55 7.97
N SER A 85 1.79 -8.25 7.02
CA SER A 85 2.87 -7.28 7.16
C SER A 85 2.76 -6.20 6.09
N VAL A 86 2.87 -4.94 6.53
CA VAL A 86 2.89 -3.78 5.65
C VAL A 86 4.27 -3.16 5.74
N VAL A 87 5.02 -3.18 4.65
CA VAL A 87 6.44 -2.82 4.63
C VAL A 87 6.70 -1.54 3.86
N ASN A 88 7.76 -0.84 4.26
CA ASN A 88 8.20 0.34 3.53
C ASN A 88 8.70 -0.07 2.13
N PRO A 89 8.26 0.59 1.04
CA PRO A 89 8.71 0.35 -0.33
C PRO A 89 10.24 0.29 -0.49
N LEU A 90 10.98 1.11 0.24
CA LEU A 90 12.44 1.12 0.18
C LEU A 90 13.07 -0.24 0.56
N ARG A 91 12.42 -1.02 1.43
CA ARG A 91 12.90 -2.35 1.79
C ARG A 91 12.73 -3.35 0.64
N ILE A 92 11.60 -3.29 -0.04
CA ILE A 92 11.32 -4.13 -1.22
C ILE A 92 12.25 -3.73 -2.38
N HIS A 93 12.43 -2.42 -2.62
CA HIS A 93 13.39 -1.94 -3.63
C HIS A 93 14.83 -2.31 -3.32
N GLY A 94 15.25 -2.24 -2.05
CA GLY A 94 16.56 -2.71 -1.61
C GLY A 94 16.76 -4.20 -1.91
N PHE A 95 15.78 -5.03 -1.57
CA PHE A 95 15.77 -6.46 -1.86
C PHE A 95 15.81 -6.74 -3.37
N ALA A 96 15.03 -6.03 -4.18
CA ALA A 96 15.03 -6.17 -5.63
C ALA A 96 16.41 -5.96 -6.27
N ARG A 97 17.21 -5.04 -5.74
CA ARG A 97 18.58 -4.80 -6.23
C ARG A 97 19.51 -5.99 -5.99
N THR A 98 19.27 -6.79 -4.96
CA THR A 98 20.07 -7.99 -4.68
C THR A 98 19.72 -9.16 -5.58
N GLU A 99 18.50 -9.20 -6.13
CA GLU A 99 18.04 -10.30 -7.00
C GLU A 99 18.45 -10.14 -8.48
N LEU A 100 19.14 -9.05 -8.88
CA LEU A 100 19.57 -8.78 -10.27
C LEU A 100 18.45 -8.89 -11.33
N ALA A 101 17.20 -8.79 -10.93
CA ALA A 101 16.05 -8.98 -11.82
C ALA A 101 15.86 -7.78 -12.76
N ARG A 102 15.94 -8.01 -14.07
CA ARG A 102 15.87 -7.00 -15.13
C ARG A 102 14.47 -6.65 -15.61
N ASN A 103 13.46 -7.49 -15.33
CA ASN A 103 12.13 -7.33 -15.89
C ASN A 103 11.17 -6.77 -14.82
N LYS A 104 10.45 -5.73 -15.18
CA LYS A 104 9.46 -5.09 -14.30
C LYS A 104 8.06 -5.34 -14.85
N THR A 105 7.32 -6.25 -14.21
CA THR A 105 5.89 -6.44 -14.41
C THR A 105 5.21 -6.51 -13.04
N ASP A 106 3.96 -6.11 -12.94
CA ASP A 106 3.21 -6.11 -11.66
C ASP A 106 3.16 -7.52 -11.04
N ARG A 107 3.10 -8.56 -11.87
CA ARG A 107 3.17 -9.97 -11.43
C ARG A 107 4.53 -10.32 -10.82
N GLU A 108 5.61 -9.80 -11.37
CA GLU A 108 6.96 -9.98 -10.82
C GLU A 108 7.13 -9.18 -9.53
N ASP A 109 6.50 -8.02 -9.41
CA ASP A 109 6.54 -7.22 -8.19
C ASP A 109 5.80 -7.94 -7.03
N ALA A 110 4.62 -8.52 -7.25
CA ALA A 110 3.94 -9.36 -6.27
C ALA A 110 4.78 -10.61 -5.89
N ALA A 111 5.39 -11.28 -6.88
CA ALA A 111 6.27 -12.43 -6.64
C ALA A 111 7.51 -12.05 -5.81
N ARG A 112 8.08 -10.88 -6.06
CA ARG A 112 9.21 -10.32 -5.29
C ARG A 112 8.82 -10.04 -3.85
N ILE A 113 7.63 -9.45 -3.64
CA ILE A 113 7.09 -9.20 -2.30
C ILE A 113 6.87 -10.53 -1.56
N ALA A 114 6.39 -11.59 -2.25
CA ALA A 114 6.25 -12.93 -1.65
C ALA A 114 7.60 -13.53 -1.22
N ARG A 115 8.62 -13.44 -2.08
CA ARG A 115 9.98 -13.89 -1.74
C ARG A 115 10.58 -13.10 -0.58
N PHE A 116 10.42 -11.77 -0.59
CA PHE A 116 10.83 -10.93 0.52
C PHE A 116 10.13 -11.34 1.83
N CYS A 117 8.84 -11.58 1.79
CA CYS A 117 8.05 -12.02 2.93
C CYS A 117 8.58 -13.34 3.50
N HIS A 118 8.83 -14.32 2.65
CA HIS A 118 9.33 -15.63 3.02
C HIS A 118 10.72 -15.55 3.67
N LEU A 119 11.64 -14.81 3.07
CA LEU A 119 13.03 -14.72 3.52
C LEU A 119 13.21 -13.86 4.77
N HIS A 120 12.50 -12.75 4.87
CA HIS A 120 12.72 -11.77 5.92
C HIS A 120 11.69 -11.80 7.05
N THR A 121 10.57 -12.55 6.88
CA THR A 121 9.49 -12.65 7.87
C THR A 121 9.20 -11.34 8.60
N PRO A 122 8.76 -10.28 7.89
CA PRO A 122 8.63 -8.94 8.47
C PRO A 122 7.64 -8.93 9.62
N TYR A 123 7.75 -7.94 10.52
CA TYR A 123 6.87 -7.80 11.68
C TYR A 123 5.41 -7.67 11.26
N PRO A 124 4.49 -8.33 12.00
CA PRO A 124 3.07 -8.22 11.72
C PRO A 124 2.57 -6.79 11.94
N TRP A 125 1.78 -6.33 10.99
CA TRP A 125 1.07 -5.06 11.08
C TRP A 125 -0.16 -5.21 11.97
N GLN A 126 -0.46 -4.17 12.72
CA GLN A 126 -1.66 -4.08 13.55
C GLN A 126 -2.52 -2.90 13.08
N PRO A 127 -3.84 -3.09 12.89
CA PRO A 127 -4.72 -2.00 12.52
C PRO A 127 -4.77 -0.96 13.64
N LEU A 128 -4.65 0.32 13.28
CA LEU A 128 -4.92 1.39 14.23
C LEU A 128 -6.40 1.38 14.64
N PRO A 129 -6.75 1.73 15.89
CA PRO A 129 -8.12 1.98 16.29
C PRO A 129 -8.84 2.94 15.33
N ALA A 130 -10.16 2.77 15.17
CA ALA A 130 -10.93 3.52 14.18
C ALA A 130 -10.79 5.04 14.34
N GLU A 131 -10.78 5.53 15.58
CA GLU A 131 -10.63 6.95 15.92
C GLU A 131 -9.25 7.48 15.50
N ARG A 132 -8.20 6.70 15.76
CA ARG A 132 -6.84 7.07 15.36
C ARG A 132 -6.66 7.05 13.84
N ARG A 133 -7.34 6.14 13.13
CA ARG A 133 -7.34 6.14 11.67
C ARG A 133 -8.00 7.41 11.13
N LYS A 134 -9.18 7.77 11.64
CA LYS A 134 -9.87 9.02 11.26
C LYS A 134 -8.99 10.25 11.50
N LEU A 135 -8.38 10.34 12.68
CA LEU A 135 -7.48 11.46 13.01
C LEU A 135 -6.28 11.53 12.06
N ARG A 136 -5.63 10.39 11.80
CA ARG A 136 -4.52 10.30 10.85
C ARG A 136 -4.93 10.79 9.46
N ASP A 137 -6.09 10.34 8.97
CA ASP A 137 -6.55 10.65 7.61
C ASP A 137 -6.96 12.13 7.49
N LEU A 138 -7.61 12.68 8.50
CA LEU A 138 -7.90 14.13 8.58
C LEU A 138 -6.62 14.96 8.62
N THR A 139 -5.65 14.56 9.43
CA THR A 139 -4.35 15.25 9.53
C THR A 139 -3.61 15.22 8.19
N ARG A 140 -3.55 14.06 7.51
CA ARG A 140 -2.96 13.93 6.18
C ARG A 140 -3.65 14.82 5.16
N HIS A 141 -4.99 14.83 5.17
CA HIS A 141 -5.78 15.69 4.28
C HIS A 141 -5.51 17.17 4.52
N LEU A 142 -5.51 17.60 5.78
CA LEU A 142 -5.17 18.98 6.14
C LEU A 142 -3.78 19.39 5.65
N HIS A 143 -2.78 18.52 5.82
CA HIS A 143 -1.43 18.77 5.32
C HIS A 143 -1.40 18.88 3.80
N ALA A 144 -2.12 18.01 3.07
CA ALA A 144 -2.21 18.05 1.61
C ALA A 144 -2.83 19.38 1.13
N VAL A 145 -3.94 19.81 1.75
CA VAL A 145 -4.60 21.08 1.43
C VAL A 145 -3.68 22.28 1.72
N LYS A 146 -3.01 22.30 2.88
CA LYS A 146 -2.06 23.36 3.22
C LYS A 146 -0.89 23.41 2.21
N LYS A 147 -0.38 22.26 1.80
CA LYS A 147 0.69 22.17 0.78
C LYS A 147 0.21 22.70 -0.58
N ALA A 148 -0.97 22.29 -1.03
CA ALA A 148 -1.57 22.74 -2.28
C ALA A 148 -1.80 24.25 -2.26
N LYS A 149 -2.38 24.80 -1.17
CA LYS A 149 -2.57 26.23 -0.99
C LYS A 149 -1.25 27.00 -1.15
N ARG A 150 -0.18 26.55 -0.48
CA ARG A 150 1.13 27.19 -0.58
C ARG A 150 1.71 27.13 -2.01
N GLN A 151 1.57 25.96 -2.67
CA GLN A 151 2.03 25.82 -4.07
C GLN A 151 1.30 26.76 -5.03
N HIS A 152 -0.03 26.92 -4.85
CA HIS A 152 -0.81 27.86 -5.66
C HIS A 152 -0.43 29.30 -5.37
N ALA A 153 -0.22 29.68 -4.10
CA ALA A 153 0.21 31.03 -3.72
C ALA A 153 1.57 31.37 -4.39
N ASN A 154 2.55 30.46 -4.28
CA ASN A 154 3.86 30.66 -4.89
C ASN A 154 3.79 30.79 -6.43
N ARG A 155 2.91 30.03 -7.09
CA ARG A 155 2.69 30.15 -8.54
C ARG A 155 2.12 31.50 -8.93
N LEU A 156 1.18 32.05 -8.13
CA LEU A 156 0.59 33.37 -8.36
C LEU A 156 1.61 34.49 -8.15
N GLU A 157 2.48 34.38 -7.15
CA GLU A 157 3.56 35.37 -6.92
C GLU A 157 4.58 35.38 -8.06
N GLY A 158 4.87 34.22 -8.67
CA GLY A 158 5.80 34.08 -9.79
C GLY A 158 5.21 34.39 -11.18
N THR A 159 3.92 34.73 -11.27
CA THR A 159 3.24 34.95 -12.55
C THR A 159 2.92 36.43 -12.74
N PRO A 160 3.36 37.07 -13.88
CA PRO A 160 3.04 38.46 -14.15
C PRO A 160 1.53 38.70 -14.19
N PRO A 161 1.03 39.86 -13.66
CA PRO A 161 -0.39 40.18 -13.58
C PRO A 161 -1.13 40.18 -14.93
N GLU A 162 -0.41 40.39 -15.99
CA GLU A 162 -0.91 40.48 -17.38
C GLU A 162 -1.43 39.14 -17.91
N ARG A 163 -1.07 38.02 -17.30
CA ARG A 163 -1.47 36.67 -17.76
C ARG A 163 -2.81 36.16 -17.19
N TYR A 164 -3.23 36.71 -16.08
CA TYR A 164 -4.49 36.32 -15.43
C TYR A 164 -5.25 37.59 -15.02
N GLY A 165 -6.03 38.19 -15.78
CA GLY A 165 -6.77 39.43 -15.52
C GLY A 165 -6.93 39.82 -14.03
N GLN A 166 -6.95 41.10 -13.73
CA GLN A 166 -6.92 41.69 -12.36
C GLN A 166 -7.93 41.06 -11.37
N GLU A 167 -9.01 40.46 -11.88
CA GLU A 167 -10.09 39.88 -11.06
C GLU A 167 -9.69 38.59 -10.31
N LEU A 168 -8.82 37.74 -10.88
CA LEU A 168 -8.37 36.52 -10.20
C LEU A 168 -7.39 36.81 -9.05
N CYS A 169 -6.59 37.84 -9.17
CA CYS A 169 -5.68 38.27 -8.10
C CYS A 169 -6.41 38.84 -6.88
N MET A 170 -7.55 39.52 -7.07
CA MET A 170 -8.34 40.07 -5.98
C MET A 170 -9.12 38.97 -5.22
N GLY A 171 -9.57 37.91 -5.88
CA GLY A 171 -10.29 36.81 -5.25
C GLY A 171 -9.44 36.02 -4.24
N VAL A 172 -8.14 35.85 -4.51
CA VAL A 172 -7.23 35.10 -3.62
C VAL A 172 -6.84 35.89 -2.37
N ARG A 173 -6.77 37.22 -2.45
CA ARG A 173 -6.43 38.09 -1.30
C ARG A 173 -7.58 38.20 -0.27
N ARG A 174 -8.81 37.81 -0.64
CA ARG A 174 -10.00 37.85 0.24
C ARG A 174 -10.24 36.53 1.01
N LEU A 175 -9.42 35.51 0.84
CA LEU A 175 -9.55 34.31 1.68
C LEU A 175 -9.11 34.65 3.12
N PRO A 176 -9.99 34.44 4.13
CA PRO A 176 -9.66 34.75 5.51
C PRO A 176 -8.44 33.95 5.96
N ARG A 177 -7.52 34.58 6.66
CA ARG A 177 -6.46 33.89 7.39
C ARG A 177 -7.15 33.06 8.46
N LEU A 178 -7.25 31.76 8.24
CA LEU A 178 -7.64 30.83 9.30
C LEU A 178 -6.53 30.86 10.35
N ALA A 179 -6.89 31.33 11.54
CA ALA A 179 -6.08 31.38 12.73
C ALA A 179 -5.73 29.95 13.20
#